data_27bbebaf1a3d1a6db4f6538350d9b07c
#
_entry.id   27bbebaf1a3d1a6db4f6538350d9b07c
#
_cell.length_a   1.000
_cell.length_b   1.000
_cell.length_c   1.000
_cell.angle_alpha   90.00
_cell.angle_beta   90.00
_cell.angle_gamma   90.00
#
_symmetry.space_group_name_H-M   'P 1'
#
loop_
_entity.id
_entity.type
_entity.pdbx_description
1 polymer ?
#
loop_
_entity_poly.entity_id
_entity_poly.type
_entity_poly.pdbx_seq_one_letter_code
_entity_poly.pdbx_strand_id
1 'polypeptide(L)'
;MRFLINNCLSPAVASRLAQAGHDATHVRDYGLQSALDQDIFARAAEEDRILVSADTDFATILALRKEKKPSVILFRRQTRRRPEEQLSLLLFNLPALSKDLDSGAIVVFDQDRIRVRSLPVVE
;
A
#
# COMPACT_ATOMS: atom_id res chain seq x y z
N MET A 1 -1.44 -11.83 -4.14
CA MET A 1 -0.92 -10.48 -4.43
C MET A 1 0.41 -10.27 -3.72
N ARG A 2 1.19 -9.31 -4.16
CA ARG A 2 2.49 -8.99 -3.57
C ARG A 2 2.42 -7.62 -2.92
N PHE A 3 2.88 -7.53 -1.67
CA PHE A 3 2.79 -6.30 -0.88
C PHE A 3 4.13 -5.91 -0.27
N LEU A 4 4.36 -4.61 -0.18
CA LEU A 4 5.43 -4.03 0.64
C LEU A 4 4.76 -3.13 1.69
N ILE A 5 4.99 -3.45 2.96
CA ILE A 5 4.36 -2.76 4.08
C ILE A 5 5.32 -1.72 4.64
N ASN A 6 4.90 -0.46 4.61
CA ASN A 6 5.72 0.66 5.06
C ASN A 6 5.92 0.66 6.58
N ASN A 7 6.96 1.36 7.04
CA ASN A 7 7.38 1.34 8.44
C ASN A 7 6.36 1.97 9.40
N CYS A 8 5.48 2.84 8.93
CA CYS A 8 4.42 3.41 9.75
C CYS A 8 3.33 2.38 10.13
N LEU A 9 3.32 1.23 9.49
CA LEU A 9 2.42 0.13 9.81
C LEU A 9 3.19 -0.98 10.53
N SER A 10 2.47 -1.75 11.35
CA SER A 10 3.07 -2.85 12.10
C SER A 10 3.57 -3.96 11.18
N PRO A 11 4.71 -4.58 11.49
CA PRO A 11 5.14 -5.80 10.79
C PRO A 11 4.11 -6.93 10.86
N ALA A 12 3.21 -6.92 11.85
CA ALA A 12 2.14 -7.90 11.95
C ALA A 12 1.22 -7.89 10.74
N VAL A 13 1.05 -6.74 10.09
CA VAL A 13 0.23 -6.63 8.87
C VAL A 13 0.85 -7.51 7.78
N ALA A 14 2.16 -7.41 7.58
CA ALA A 14 2.87 -8.23 6.60
C ALA A 14 2.76 -9.72 6.94
N SER A 15 3.01 -10.09 8.20
CA SER A 15 2.95 -11.49 8.65
C SER A 15 1.58 -12.10 8.41
N ARG A 16 0.53 -11.36 8.72
CA ARG A 16 -0.83 -11.84 8.57
C ARG A 16 -1.30 -11.92 7.13
N LEU A 17 -0.86 -10.99 6.29
CA LEU A 17 -1.10 -11.08 4.85
C LEU A 17 -0.42 -12.32 4.28
N ALA A 18 0.79 -12.62 4.72
CA ALA A 18 1.51 -13.83 4.31
C ALA A 18 0.75 -15.09 4.73
N GLN A 19 0.22 -15.12 5.94
CA GLN A 19 -0.60 -16.24 6.43
C GLN A 19 -1.88 -16.41 5.61
N ALA A 20 -2.39 -15.33 5.05
CA ALA A 20 -3.59 -15.36 4.20
C ALA A 20 -3.29 -15.73 2.75
N GLY A 21 -2.04 -16.08 2.43
CA GLY A 21 -1.66 -16.57 1.11
C GLY A 21 -1.04 -15.53 0.19
N HIS A 22 -0.76 -14.32 0.68
CA HIS A 22 -0.13 -13.27 -0.11
C HIS A 22 1.37 -13.24 0.12
N ASP A 23 2.10 -12.70 -0.86
CA ASP A 23 3.52 -12.44 -0.71
C ASP A 23 3.68 -11.03 -0.12
N ALA A 24 3.84 -10.94 1.17
CA ALA A 24 3.92 -9.67 1.89
C ALA A 24 5.21 -9.58 2.67
N THR A 25 5.88 -8.43 2.56
CA THR A 25 7.10 -8.16 3.27
C THR A 25 7.03 -6.76 3.88
N HIS A 26 7.69 -6.56 5.00
CA HIS A 26 7.79 -5.25 5.65
C HIS A 26 9.11 -4.60 5.23
N VAL A 27 9.15 -3.27 5.16
CA VAL A 27 10.39 -2.55 4.80
C VAL A 27 11.56 -2.88 5.71
N ARG A 28 11.29 -3.26 6.96
CA ARG A 28 12.34 -3.71 7.90
C ARG A 28 13.08 -4.93 7.42
N ASP A 29 12.40 -5.82 6.71
CA ASP A 29 13.01 -7.05 6.20
C ASP A 29 14.08 -6.75 5.15
N TYR A 30 14.04 -5.57 4.57
CA TYR A 30 15.03 -5.09 3.61
C TYR A 30 16.02 -4.09 4.22
N GLY A 31 15.91 -3.81 5.52
CA GLY A 31 16.72 -2.79 6.14
C GLY A 31 16.37 -1.38 5.70
N LEU A 32 15.14 -1.17 5.23
CA LEU A 32 14.69 0.11 4.66
C LEU A 32 13.83 0.92 5.62
N GLN A 33 13.83 0.61 6.91
CA GLN A 33 12.99 1.30 7.88
C GLN A 33 13.29 2.80 8.00
N SER A 34 14.49 3.22 7.63
CA SER A 34 14.90 4.63 7.65
C SER A 34 15.15 5.19 6.26
N ALA A 35 14.74 4.47 5.22
CA ALA A 35 14.93 4.90 3.85
C ALA A 35 13.98 6.05 3.50
N LEU A 36 14.35 6.83 2.49
CA LEU A 36 13.48 7.87 1.95
C LEU A 36 12.27 7.24 1.27
N ASP A 37 11.15 7.95 1.27
CA ASP A 37 9.92 7.47 0.66
C ASP A 37 10.11 7.10 -0.81
N GLN A 38 10.87 7.89 -1.55
CA GLN A 38 11.15 7.62 -2.96
C GLN A 38 11.92 6.31 -3.18
N ASP A 39 12.78 5.92 -2.24
CA ASP A 39 13.52 4.67 -2.32
C ASP A 39 12.61 3.47 -2.01
N ILE A 40 11.70 3.63 -1.06
CA ILE A 40 10.70 2.62 -0.75
C ILE A 40 9.75 2.44 -1.94
N PHE A 41 9.32 3.55 -2.53
CA PHE A 41 8.47 3.55 -3.72
C PHE A 41 9.14 2.82 -4.88
N ALA A 42 10.43 3.12 -5.12
CA ALA A 42 11.20 2.49 -6.18
C ALA A 42 11.34 0.99 -5.95
N ARG A 43 11.57 0.57 -4.72
CA ARG A 43 11.68 -0.86 -4.37
C ARG A 43 10.36 -1.59 -4.63
N ALA A 44 9.24 -0.98 -4.27
CA ALA A 44 7.93 -1.57 -4.53
C ALA A 44 7.69 -1.74 -6.04
N ALA A 45 8.02 -0.74 -6.82
CA ALA A 45 7.90 -0.80 -8.29
C ALA A 45 8.79 -1.89 -8.88
N GLU A 46 10.04 -1.95 -8.44
CA GLU A 46 11.03 -2.91 -8.92
C GLU A 46 10.60 -4.36 -8.68
N GLU A 47 9.97 -4.62 -7.54
CA GLU A 47 9.52 -5.96 -7.16
C GLU A 47 8.07 -6.23 -7.53
N ASP A 48 7.42 -5.30 -8.21
CA ASP A 48 6.01 -5.39 -8.56
C ASP A 48 5.14 -5.66 -7.32
N ARG A 49 5.39 -4.90 -6.26
CA ARG A 49 4.64 -5.00 -5.01
C ARG A 49 3.70 -3.81 -4.86
N ILE A 50 2.56 -4.06 -4.25
CA ILE A 50 1.63 -3.00 -3.84
C ILE A 50 2.16 -2.41 -2.55
N LEU A 51 2.39 -1.09 -2.54
CA LEU A 51 2.88 -0.40 -1.36
C LEU A 51 1.71 -0.06 -0.44
N VAL A 52 1.78 -0.48 0.82
CA VAL A 52 0.74 -0.21 1.81
C VAL A 52 1.32 0.71 2.87
N SER A 53 0.68 1.85 3.09
CA SER A 53 1.19 2.88 3.98
C SER A 53 0.05 3.69 4.61
N ALA A 54 0.39 4.49 5.60
CA ALA A 54 -0.47 5.54 6.13
C ALA A 54 0.11 6.93 5.87
N ASP A 55 1.20 7.01 5.11
CA ASP A 55 1.88 8.25 4.78
C ASP A 55 1.38 8.80 3.44
N THR A 56 0.72 9.95 3.48
CA THR A 56 0.13 10.58 2.29
C THR A 56 1.17 11.12 1.32
N ASP A 57 2.44 11.20 1.70
CA ASP A 57 3.52 11.64 0.80
C ASP A 57 3.66 10.72 -0.41
N PHE A 58 3.27 9.46 -0.29
CA PHE A 58 3.30 8.54 -1.44
C PHE A 58 2.30 8.94 -2.52
N ALA A 59 1.17 9.54 -2.14
CA ALA A 59 0.23 10.08 -3.13
C ALA A 59 0.87 11.24 -3.92
N THR A 60 1.65 12.07 -3.23
CA THR A 60 2.40 13.16 -3.87
C THR A 60 3.43 12.62 -4.87
N ILE A 61 4.17 11.59 -4.47
CA ILE A 61 5.16 10.95 -5.35
C ILE A 61 4.49 10.42 -6.62
N LEU A 62 3.35 9.74 -6.46
CA LEU A 62 2.59 9.21 -7.61
C LEU A 62 2.14 10.32 -8.56
N ALA A 63 1.65 11.43 -8.00
CA ALA A 63 1.19 12.57 -8.80
C ALA A 63 2.33 13.20 -9.58
N LEU A 64 3.51 13.29 -8.98
CA LEU A 64 4.68 13.90 -9.63
C LEU A 64 5.29 12.99 -10.70
N ARG A 65 5.33 11.69 -10.46
CA ARG A 65 5.99 10.75 -11.37
C ARG A 65 5.13 10.34 -12.55
N LYS A 66 3.81 10.40 -12.40
CA LYS A 66 2.85 10.02 -13.45
C LYS A 66 3.06 8.60 -13.97
N GLU A 67 3.41 7.69 -13.07
CA GLU A 67 3.64 6.29 -13.39
C GLU A 67 2.43 5.45 -12.99
N LYS A 68 2.28 4.29 -13.63
CA LYS A 68 1.20 3.34 -13.32
C LYS A 68 1.52 2.44 -12.13
N LYS A 69 2.78 2.31 -11.78
CA LYS A 69 3.25 1.42 -10.72
C LYS A 69 4.25 2.11 -9.82
N PRO A 70 4.33 1.72 -8.57
CA PRO A 70 3.53 0.68 -7.93
C PRO A 70 2.12 1.17 -7.63
N SER A 71 1.18 0.23 -7.50
CA SER A 71 -0.09 0.55 -6.86
C SER A 71 0.14 0.84 -5.39
N VAL A 72 -0.66 1.72 -4.82
CA VAL A 72 -0.50 2.14 -3.43
C VAL A 72 -1.83 2.05 -2.71
N ILE A 73 -1.81 1.50 -1.50
CA ILE A 73 -2.95 1.51 -0.59
C ILE A 73 -2.58 2.40 0.59
N LEU A 74 -3.40 3.42 0.84
CA LEU A 74 -3.18 4.36 1.92
C LEU A 74 -4.30 4.29 2.94
N PHE A 75 -3.92 4.21 4.22
CA PHE A 75 -4.84 4.40 5.34
C PHE A 75 -4.75 5.85 5.79
N ARG A 76 -5.84 6.58 5.73
CA ARG A 76 -5.85 7.96 6.18
C ARG A 76 -5.89 8.03 7.71
N ARG A 77 -5.48 9.19 8.25
CA ARG A 77 -5.31 9.42 9.69
C ARG A 77 -6.49 9.01 10.55
N GLN A 78 -7.70 9.15 10.02
CA GLN A 78 -8.92 8.92 10.77
C GLN A 78 -9.44 7.49 10.63
N THR A 79 -8.72 6.66 9.87
CA THR A 79 -9.07 5.25 9.77
C THR A 79 -8.50 4.47 10.95
N ARG A 80 -8.86 3.21 10.97
CA ARG A 80 -8.46 2.30 12.03
C ARG A 80 -6.95 2.17 12.11
N ARG A 81 -6.42 2.17 13.33
CA ARG A 81 -4.98 2.18 13.57
C ARG A 81 -4.42 0.87 14.07
N ARG A 82 -5.30 -0.02 14.56
CA ARG A 82 -4.84 -1.32 15.03
C ARG A 82 -4.52 -2.23 13.86
N PRO A 83 -3.42 -2.99 13.96
CA PRO A 83 -3.01 -3.88 12.86
C PRO A 83 -4.11 -4.85 12.45
N GLU A 84 -4.82 -5.44 13.40
CA GLU A 84 -5.91 -6.37 13.12
C GLU A 84 -7.08 -5.73 12.38
N GLU A 85 -7.37 -4.45 12.66
CA GLU A 85 -8.42 -3.72 11.97
C GLU A 85 -8.00 -3.36 10.55
N GLN A 86 -6.75 -2.93 10.38
CA GLN A 86 -6.19 -2.63 9.06
C GLN A 86 -6.17 -3.88 8.20
N LEU A 87 -5.75 -4.99 8.78
CA LEU A 87 -5.71 -6.27 8.10
C LEU A 87 -7.12 -6.72 7.67
N SER A 88 -8.11 -6.58 8.56
CA SER A 88 -9.49 -6.94 8.25
C SER A 88 -10.03 -6.13 7.09
N LEU A 89 -9.76 -4.82 7.06
CA LEU A 89 -10.16 -3.96 5.95
C LEU A 89 -9.49 -4.39 4.64
N LEU A 90 -8.21 -4.69 4.69
CA LEU A 90 -7.48 -5.16 3.52
C LEU A 90 -8.06 -6.47 3.00
N LEU A 91 -8.13 -7.49 3.83
CA LEU A 91 -8.57 -8.83 3.42
C LEU A 91 -10.00 -8.82 2.91
N PHE A 92 -10.88 -8.04 3.54
CA PHE A 92 -12.28 -7.96 3.12
C PHE A 92 -12.41 -7.32 1.73
N ASN A 93 -11.60 -6.31 1.44
CA ASN A 93 -11.75 -5.51 0.23
C ASN A 93 -10.86 -5.93 -0.93
N LEU A 94 -9.76 -6.66 -0.67
CA LEU A 94 -8.81 -7.04 -1.72
C LEU A 94 -9.46 -7.76 -2.90
N PRO A 95 -10.41 -8.70 -2.72
CA PRO A 95 -11.02 -9.34 -3.88
C PRO A 95 -11.69 -8.36 -4.83
N ALA A 96 -12.36 -7.34 -4.31
CA ALA A 96 -13.02 -6.32 -5.13
C ALA A 96 -12.02 -5.34 -5.75
N LEU A 97 -10.84 -5.16 -5.14
CA LEU A 97 -9.81 -4.22 -5.58
C LEU A 97 -8.74 -4.85 -6.46
N SER A 98 -8.73 -6.16 -6.57
CA SER A 98 -7.68 -6.93 -7.22
C SER A 98 -7.39 -6.43 -8.64
N LYS A 99 -8.42 -6.24 -9.43
CA LYS A 99 -8.30 -5.82 -10.83
C LYS A 99 -7.69 -4.42 -10.95
N ASP A 100 -8.16 -3.50 -10.13
CA ASP A 100 -7.63 -2.12 -10.12
C ASP A 100 -6.17 -2.10 -9.69
N LEU A 101 -5.82 -2.84 -8.64
CA LEU A 101 -4.47 -2.91 -8.13
C LEU A 101 -3.50 -3.54 -9.13
N ASP A 102 -3.94 -4.54 -9.86
CA ASP A 102 -3.12 -5.18 -10.90
C ASP A 102 -2.86 -4.24 -12.07
N SER A 103 -3.84 -3.41 -12.40
CA SER A 103 -3.72 -2.45 -13.51
C SER A 103 -2.93 -1.20 -13.14
N GLY A 104 -2.81 -0.91 -11.86
CA GLY A 104 -2.19 0.30 -11.35
C GLY A 104 -3.23 1.25 -10.81
N ALA A 105 -3.27 1.39 -9.47
CA ALA A 105 -4.24 2.24 -8.80
C ALA A 105 -3.70 2.75 -7.48
N ILE A 106 -4.25 3.89 -7.05
CA ILE A 106 -4.13 4.34 -5.67
C ILE A 106 -5.48 4.09 -5.00
N VAL A 107 -5.45 3.38 -3.87
CA VAL A 107 -6.62 3.07 -3.07
C VAL A 107 -6.46 3.76 -1.72
N VAL A 108 -7.45 4.54 -1.33
CA VAL A 108 -7.40 5.26 -0.07
C VAL A 108 -8.55 4.78 0.82
N PHE A 109 -8.20 4.21 1.97
CA PHE A 109 -9.16 3.88 3.02
C PHE A 109 -9.32 5.12 3.90
N ASP A 110 -10.51 5.71 3.85
CA ASP A 110 -10.92 6.79 4.74
C ASP A 110 -11.99 6.24 5.69
N GLN A 111 -12.42 7.01 6.70
CA GLN A 111 -13.33 6.54 7.76
C GLN A 111 -14.46 5.62 7.30
N ASP A 112 -15.22 6.07 6.30
CA ASP A 112 -16.39 5.34 5.80
C ASP A 112 -16.34 5.13 4.30
N ARG A 113 -15.19 5.41 3.68
CA ARG A 113 -15.07 5.39 2.22
C ARG A 113 -13.82 4.67 1.79
N ILE A 114 -13.94 4.05 0.62
CA ILE A 114 -12.79 3.56 -0.13
C ILE A 114 -12.78 4.34 -1.43
N ARG A 115 -11.69 5.03 -1.69
CA ARG A 115 -11.51 5.75 -2.95
C ARG A 115 -10.50 5.01 -3.80
N VAL A 116 -10.84 4.83 -5.05
CA VAL A 116 -9.97 4.15 -6.02
C VAL A 116 -9.72 5.09 -7.19
N ARG A 117 -8.46 5.28 -7.52
CA ARG A 117 -8.05 6.09 -8.65
C ARG A 117 -7.09 5.30 -9.52
N SER A 118 -7.38 5.25 -10.80
CA SER A 118 -6.46 4.62 -11.75
C SER A 118 -5.20 5.45 -11.90
N LEU A 119 -4.07 4.78 -12.05
CA LEU A 119 -2.78 5.43 -12.34
C LEU A 119 -2.53 5.43 -13.85
N PRO A 120 -1.80 6.39 -14.39
CA PRO A 120 -1.19 7.52 -13.68
C PRO A 120 -2.22 8.54 -13.22
N VAL A 121 -1.85 9.34 -12.22
CA VAL A 121 -2.71 10.44 -11.75
C VAL A 121 -2.77 11.50 -12.85
N VAL A 122 -3.98 11.78 -13.31
CA VAL A 122 -4.23 12.78 -14.35
C VAL A 122 -5.07 13.89 -13.74
N GLU A 123 -4.64 15.10 -13.91
CA GLU A 123 -5.38 16.27 -13.44
C GLU A 123 -6.42 16.73 -14.46
#